data_437cd20467fc3343073f0dac56971962
#
_entry.id   437cd20467fc3343073f0dac56971962
#
_cell.length_a   1.000
_cell.length_b   1.000
_cell.length_c   1.000
_cell.angle_alpha   90.00
_cell.angle_beta   90.00
_cell.angle_gamma   90.00
#
_symmetry.space_group_name_H-M   'P 1'
#
loop_
_entity.id
_entity.type
_entity.pdbx_description
1 polymer ?
#
loop_
_entity_poly.entity_id
_entity_poly.type
_entity_poly.pdbx_seq_one_letter_code
_entity_poly.pdbx_strand_id
1 'polypeptide(L)'
;LSSIRGTAVTSIQIDGVLHEFTSIKGVREDVTDIVLNVKSLALKSTSDEPKKLILDAKGPGEIKASDITSVTDIEILNPDLVICNLDENTKFHMEMSVGTGKGYVSADMNKPEEPPLGLIPIDSLFSPVKKVSYSVSTAREGKALDYDKLTMEVETNGSISAEDAVAYSARIFQDLSLIHI
;
A
#
# COMPACT_ATOMS: atom_id res chain seq x y z
N LEU A 1 -5.30 -10.23 11.89
CA LEU A 1 -5.37 -8.92 11.18
C LEU A 1 -4.29 -8.77 10.10
N SER A 2 -3.07 -9.28 10.30
CA SER A 2 -1.99 -9.22 9.29
C SER A 2 -2.22 -10.09 8.04
N SER A 3 -3.16 -11.01 8.06
CA SER A 3 -3.48 -11.92 6.94
C SER A 3 -4.55 -11.37 5.98
N ILE A 4 -5.01 -10.15 6.21
CA ILE A 4 -5.99 -9.48 5.34
C ILE A 4 -5.29 -9.10 4.04
N ARG A 5 -5.96 -9.34 2.90
CA ARG A 5 -5.46 -8.93 1.59
C ARG A 5 -5.57 -7.41 1.43
N GLY A 6 -4.60 -6.85 0.75
CA GLY A 6 -4.59 -5.46 0.37
C GLY A 6 -3.92 -5.24 -0.97
N THR A 7 -3.79 -3.99 -1.34
CA THR A 7 -3.25 -3.54 -2.62
C THR A 7 -2.06 -2.64 -2.39
N ALA A 8 -0.98 -2.87 -3.11
CA ALA A 8 0.22 -2.04 -3.03
C ALA A 8 0.96 -1.98 -4.37
N VAL A 9 1.83 -0.99 -4.53
CA VAL A 9 2.76 -0.91 -5.65
C VAL A 9 3.86 -1.94 -5.46
N THR A 10 4.16 -2.71 -6.50
CA THR A 10 5.18 -3.78 -6.48
C THR A 10 6.46 -3.39 -7.20
N SER A 11 6.36 -2.54 -8.21
CA SER A 11 7.52 -2.03 -8.94
C SER A 11 7.19 -0.70 -9.59
N ILE A 12 8.23 0.08 -9.86
CA ILE A 12 8.13 1.33 -10.61
C ILE A 12 9.13 1.30 -11.77
N GLN A 13 8.83 2.07 -12.79
CA GLN A 13 9.73 2.36 -13.90
C GLN A 13 9.63 3.85 -14.22
N ILE A 14 10.76 4.54 -14.21
CA ILE A 14 10.85 5.99 -14.48
C ILE A 14 11.69 6.19 -15.73
N ASP A 15 11.20 7.03 -16.62
CA ASP A 15 11.93 7.35 -17.85
C ASP A 15 13.31 7.96 -17.56
N GLY A 16 14.36 7.38 -18.16
CA GLY A 16 15.74 7.83 -17.98
C GLY A 16 16.42 7.35 -16.70
N VAL A 17 15.78 6.50 -15.91
CA VAL A 17 16.32 5.90 -14.67
C VAL A 17 16.57 4.42 -14.88
N LEU A 18 17.77 3.96 -14.50
CA LEU A 18 18.16 2.56 -14.62
C LEU A 18 18.19 1.81 -13.28
N HIS A 19 18.32 2.53 -12.16
CA HIS A 19 18.37 1.98 -10.80
C HIS A 19 17.98 3.02 -9.76
N GLU A 20 17.66 2.58 -8.56
CA GLU A 20 17.14 3.39 -7.44
C GLU A 20 18.09 4.45 -6.89
N PHE A 21 19.39 4.31 -7.14
CA PHE A 21 20.43 5.25 -6.65
C PHE A 21 20.75 6.37 -7.64
N THR A 22 19.81 6.72 -8.50
CA THR A 22 19.98 7.76 -9.52
C THR A 22 19.22 9.02 -9.10
N SER A 23 19.77 10.20 -9.37
CA SER A 23 19.06 11.45 -9.32
C SER A 23 18.52 11.83 -10.71
N ILE A 24 17.35 12.42 -10.76
CA ILE A 24 16.67 12.80 -11.99
C ILE A 24 16.88 14.31 -12.20
N LYS A 25 17.38 14.71 -13.35
CA LYS A 25 17.58 16.13 -13.67
C LYS A 25 16.25 16.87 -13.68
N GLY A 26 16.14 17.91 -12.85
CA GLY A 26 14.93 18.72 -12.73
C GLY A 26 13.88 18.16 -11.78
N VAL A 27 14.21 17.11 -11.03
CA VAL A 27 13.43 16.61 -9.90
C VAL A 27 14.22 16.83 -8.63
N ARG A 28 13.58 17.35 -7.59
CA ARG A 28 14.26 17.67 -6.32
C ARG A 28 14.60 16.43 -5.51
N GLU A 29 13.69 15.47 -5.52
CA GLU A 29 13.82 14.21 -4.81
C GLU A 29 14.67 13.22 -5.61
N ASP A 30 15.47 12.45 -4.91
CA ASP A 30 16.16 11.30 -5.49
C ASP A 30 15.17 10.15 -5.73
N VAL A 31 15.52 9.20 -6.59
CA VAL A 31 14.65 8.04 -6.89
C VAL A 31 14.31 7.27 -5.62
N THR A 32 15.23 7.17 -4.67
CA THR A 32 14.97 6.54 -3.36
C THR A 32 13.85 7.23 -2.58
N ASP A 33 13.82 8.57 -2.58
CA ASP A 33 12.76 9.35 -1.94
C ASP A 33 11.42 9.16 -2.65
N ILE A 34 11.43 9.13 -3.99
CA ILE A 34 10.24 8.83 -4.79
C ILE A 34 9.70 7.44 -4.44
N VAL A 35 10.57 6.43 -4.34
CA VAL A 35 10.18 5.08 -3.90
C VAL A 35 9.51 5.10 -2.53
N LEU A 36 10.08 5.82 -1.56
CA LEU A 36 9.50 5.94 -0.22
C LEU A 36 8.12 6.61 -0.24
N ASN A 37 7.95 7.65 -1.06
CA ASN A 37 6.67 8.32 -1.23
C ASN A 37 5.64 7.40 -1.90
N VAL A 38 6.04 6.66 -2.93
CA VAL A 38 5.18 5.67 -3.61
C VAL A 38 4.76 4.53 -2.67
N LYS A 39 5.65 4.07 -1.78
CA LYS A 39 5.31 3.07 -0.74
C LYS A 39 4.24 3.56 0.23
N SER A 40 4.08 4.86 0.39
CA SER A 40 3.07 5.48 1.25
C SER A 40 1.70 5.64 0.56
N LEU A 41 1.58 5.29 -0.73
CA LEU A 41 0.30 5.30 -1.44
C LEU A 41 -0.67 4.30 -0.81
N ALA A 42 -1.86 4.80 -0.48
CA ALA A 42 -2.96 3.97 -0.02
C ALA A 42 -3.88 3.66 -1.21
N LEU A 43 -3.86 2.42 -1.64
CA LEU A 43 -4.58 1.94 -2.80
C LEU A 43 -5.67 0.95 -2.40
N LYS A 44 -6.80 1.00 -3.11
CA LYS A 44 -7.86 0.01 -3.01
C LYS A 44 -8.16 -0.53 -4.40
N SER A 45 -8.09 -1.84 -4.57
CA SER A 45 -8.45 -2.50 -5.82
C SER A 45 -9.71 -3.33 -5.66
N THR A 46 -10.55 -3.33 -6.68
CA THR A 46 -11.73 -4.20 -6.79
C THR A 46 -11.42 -5.48 -7.58
N SER A 47 -10.24 -5.56 -8.22
CA SER A 47 -9.77 -6.70 -8.99
C SER A 47 -8.50 -7.28 -8.39
N ASP A 48 -8.32 -8.60 -8.50
CA ASP A 48 -7.09 -9.29 -8.08
C ASP A 48 -6.00 -9.28 -9.17
N GLU A 49 -6.31 -8.79 -10.36
CA GLU A 49 -5.36 -8.74 -11.47
C GLU A 49 -4.35 -7.62 -11.28
N PRO A 50 -3.06 -7.86 -11.61
CA PRO A 50 -2.06 -6.80 -11.64
C PRO A 50 -2.46 -5.70 -12.63
N LYS A 51 -2.34 -4.45 -12.20
CA LYS A 51 -2.66 -3.26 -13.00
C LYS A 51 -1.45 -2.35 -13.09
N LYS A 52 -1.42 -1.53 -14.13
CA LYS A 52 -0.43 -0.46 -14.28
C LYS A 52 -1.08 0.88 -14.05
N LEU A 53 -0.45 1.71 -13.24
CA LEU A 53 -0.77 3.13 -13.08
C LEU A 53 0.29 3.94 -13.81
N ILE A 54 -0.13 5.02 -14.43
CA ILE A 54 0.75 5.92 -15.16
C ILE A 54 0.67 7.30 -14.53
N LEU A 55 1.83 7.90 -14.31
CA LEU A 55 1.98 9.26 -13.85
C LEU A 55 2.74 10.05 -14.89
N ASP A 56 2.02 10.94 -15.59
CA ASP A 56 2.57 11.88 -16.55
C ASP A 56 2.46 13.30 -16.00
N ALA A 57 3.60 13.96 -15.81
CA ALA A 57 3.61 15.29 -15.26
C ALA A 57 4.60 16.19 -15.99
N LYS A 58 4.30 17.50 -15.97
CA LYS A 58 5.17 18.54 -16.51
C LYS A 58 5.27 19.66 -15.49
N GLY A 59 6.52 19.96 -15.10
CA GLY A 59 6.81 21.04 -14.17
C GLY A 59 6.57 22.44 -14.73
N PRO A 60 6.64 23.47 -13.86
CA PRO A 60 7.07 23.35 -12.46
C PRO A 60 5.91 23.02 -11.51
N GLY A 61 6.19 22.37 -10.38
CA GLY A 61 5.25 22.19 -9.31
C GLY A 61 5.38 20.87 -8.53
N GLU A 62 4.55 20.74 -7.51
CA GLU A 62 4.39 19.52 -6.74
C GLU A 62 3.55 18.52 -7.54
N ILE A 63 4.02 17.31 -7.64
CA ILE A 63 3.30 16.19 -8.24
C ILE A 63 2.71 15.34 -7.14
N LYS A 64 1.40 15.20 -7.18
CA LYS A 64 0.61 14.50 -6.16
C LYS A 64 0.07 13.18 -6.67
N ALA A 65 -0.37 12.35 -5.75
CA ALA A 65 -1.05 11.11 -6.08
C ALA A 65 -2.33 11.31 -6.93
N SER A 66 -2.97 12.50 -6.82
CA SER A 66 -4.10 12.89 -7.67
C SER A 66 -3.76 13.02 -9.16
N ASP A 67 -2.48 13.24 -9.50
CA ASP A 67 -2.03 13.39 -10.89
C ASP A 67 -1.79 12.04 -11.58
N ILE A 68 -1.88 10.95 -10.83
CA ILE A 68 -1.83 9.59 -11.38
C ILE A 68 -3.08 9.37 -12.22
N THR A 69 -2.89 8.89 -13.45
CA THR A 69 -4.00 8.55 -14.33
C THR A 69 -4.85 7.46 -13.69
N SER A 70 -6.12 7.78 -13.46
CA SER A 70 -7.07 6.84 -12.88
C SER A 70 -7.29 5.64 -13.81
N VAL A 71 -7.17 4.44 -13.24
CA VAL A 71 -7.48 3.18 -13.91
C VAL A 71 -8.77 2.63 -13.30
N THR A 72 -9.64 2.09 -14.12
CA THR A 72 -10.81 1.34 -13.66
C THR A 72 -10.33 0.29 -12.65
N ASP A 73 -11.02 0.14 -11.53
CA ASP A 73 -10.74 -0.83 -10.47
C ASP A 73 -9.66 -0.44 -9.44
N ILE A 74 -8.96 0.70 -9.59
CA ILE A 74 -8.02 1.19 -8.57
C ILE A 74 -8.45 2.57 -8.08
N GLU A 75 -8.65 2.68 -6.78
CA GLU A 75 -8.96 3.92 -6.08
C GLU A 75 -7.75 4.35 -5.24
N ILE A 76 -7.35 5.62 -5.35
CA ILE A 76 -6.30 6.22 -4.55
C ILE A 76 -6.96 6.92 -3.37
N LEU A 77 -6.64 6.50 -2.15
CA LEU A 77 -7.29 6.97 -0.93
C LEU A 77 -6.62 8.19 -0.31
N ASN A 78 -5.38 8.48 -0.70
CA ASN A 78 -4.60 9.63 -0.24
C ASN A 78 -4.12 10.51 -1.41
N PRO A 79 -5.04 11.18 -2.14
CA PRO A 79 -4.72 11.95 -3.34
C PRO A 79 -3.78 13.14 -3.09
N ASP A 80 -3.72 13.65 -1.86
CA ASP A 80 -2.88 14.78 -1.48
C ASP A 80 -1.41 14.40 -1.21
N LEU A 81 -1.06 13.12 -1.25
CA LEU A 81 0.31 12.66 -1.06
C LEU A 81 1.21 13.23 -2.16
N VAL A 82 2.25 13.96 -1.77
CA VAL A 82 3.27 14.47 -2.69
C VAL A 82 4.24 13.34 -3.04
N ILE A 83 4.41 13.10 -4.34
CA ILE A 83 5.32 12.08 -4.87
C ILE A 83 6.70 12.69 -5.12
N CYS A 84 6.74 13.81 -5.85
CA CYS A 84 7.96 14.54 -6.13
C CYS A 84 7.67 16.01 -6.51
N ASN A 85 8.73 16.81 -6.56
CA ASN A 85 8.68 18.20 -6.99
C ASN A 85 9.48 18.38 -8.29
N LEU A 86 8.87 18.98 -9.30
CA LEU A 86 9.49 19.24 -10.59
C LEU A 86 9.92 20.70 -10.74
N ASP A 87 11.09 20.90 -11.33
CA ASP A 87 11.58 22.21 -11.78
C ASP A 87 10.93 22.64 -13.11
N GLU A 88 11.19 23.87 -13.53
CA GLU A 88 10.67 24.42 -14.78
C GLU A 88 11.10 23.57 -16.00
N ASN A 89 10.14 23.35 -16.90
CA ASN A 89 10.31 22.59 -18.16
C ASN A 89 10.75 21.13 -18.01
N THR A 90 10.64 20.55 -16.81
CA THR A 90 10.90 19.13 -16.60
C THR A 90 9.68 18.31 -16.97
N LYS A 91 9.90 17.24 -17.73
CA LYS A 91 8.89 16.21 -17.99
C LYS A 91 9.22 15.00 -17.12
N PHE A 92 8.20 14.47 -16.50
CA PHE A 92 8.31 13.30 -15.65
C PHE A 92 7.28 12.25 -16.06
N HIS A 93 7.75 11.07 -16.38
CA HIS A 93 6.93 9.92 -16.72
C HIS A 93 7.33 8.74 -15.83
N MET A 94 6.35 8.16 -15.14
CA MET A 94 6.53 7.00 -14.29
C MET A 94 5.39 6.01 -14.48
N GLU A 95 5.74 4.75 -14.69
CA GLU A 95 4.81 3.63 -14.65
C GLU A 95 4.96 2.91 -13.31
N MET A 96 3.85 2.55 -12.69
CA MET A 96 3.80 1.81 -11.43
C MET A 96 2.99 0.52 -11.64
N SER A 97 3.57 -0.62 -11.29
CA SER A 97 2.83 -1.88 -11.26
C SER A 97 2.19 -2.05 -9.88
N VAL A 98 0.90 -2.33 -9.87
CA VAL A 98 0.09 -2.52 -8.66
C VAL A 98 -0.37 -3.96 -8.62
N GLY A 99 -0.23 -4.58 -7.47
CA GLY A 99 -0.68 -5.94 -7.21
C GLY A 99 -1.48 -6.06 -5.92
N THR A 100 -2.11 -7.20 -5.73
CA THR A 100 -2.81 -7.58 -4.52
C THR A 100 -2.06 -8.71 -3.81
N GLY A 101 -2.00 -8.66 -2.50
CA GLY A 101 -1.27 -9.66 -1.71
C GLY A 101 -1.65 -9.61 -0.24
N LYS A 102 -0.85 -10.30 0.58
CA LYS A 102 -1.01 -10.37 2.04
C LYS A 102 0.31 -10.04 2.72
N GLY A 103 0.23 -9.30 3.83
CA GLY A 103 1.39 -9.01 4.65
C GLY A 103 2.44 -8.15 3.96
N TYR A 104 3.70 -8.49 4.12
CA TYR A 104 4.86 -7.82 3.54
C TYR A 104 5.54 -8.72 2.52
N VAL A 105 5.87 -8.15 1.37
CA VAL A 105 6.64 -8.81 0.31
C VAL A 105 7.85 -7.94 -0.02
N SER A 106 9.05 -8.52 0.03
CA SER A 106 10.28 -7.79 -0.26
C SER A 106 10.43 -7.50 -1.76
N ALA A 107 11.22 -6.48 -2.09
CA ALA A 107 11.54 -6.11 -3.47
C ALA A 107 12.11 -7.27 -4.29
N ASP A 108 12.95 -8.12 -3.68
CA ASP A 108 13.51 -9.30 -4.36
C ASP A 108 12.44 -10.30 -4.82
N MET A 109 11.38 -10.45 -4.02
CA MET A 109 10.25 -11.33 -4.37
C MET A 109 9.31 -10.70 -5.41
N ASN A 110 9.26 -9.38 -5.49
CA ASN A 110 8.51 -8.64 -6.49
C ASN A 110 9.23 -8.54 -7.83
N LYS A 111 10.51 -8.91 -7.87
CA LYS A 111 11.31 -8.89 -9.09
C LYS A 111 10.93 -10.04 -10.01
N PRO A 112 10.50 -9.79 -11.26
CA PRO A 112 10.23 -10.85 -12.23
C PRO A 112 11.54 -11.56 -12.63
N GLU A 113 11.41 -12.78 -13.14
CA GLU A 113 12.58 -13.58 -13.61
C GLU A 113 13.38 -12.85 -14.70
N GLU A 114 12.67 -12.17 -15.61
CA GLU A 114 13.27 -11.34 -16.67
C GLU A 114 12.79 -9.88 -16.50
N PRO A 115 13.45 -9.06 -15.66
CA PRO A 115 13.03 -7.70 -15.43
C PRO A 115 13.34 -6.82 -16.67
N PRO A 116 12.41 -5.99 -17.13
CA PRO A 116 12.68 -4.98 -18.12
C PRO A 116 13.77 -4.02 -17.63
N LEU A 117 14.53 -3.45 -18.58
CA LEU A 117 15.56 -2.47 -18.25
C LEU A 117 14.94 -1.26 -17.54
N GLY A 118 15.51 -0.86 -16.41
CA GLY A 118 15.02 0.28 -15.62
C GLY A 118 13.82 -0.03 -14.71
N LEU A 119 13.41 -1.31 -14.61
CA LEU A 119 12.41 -1.71 -13.61
C LEU A 119 13.04 -1.70 -12.22
N ILE A 120 12.44 -0.96 -11.32
CA ILE A 120 12.83 -0.88 -9.91
C ILE A 120 11.77 -1.61 -9.08
N PRO A 121 12.07 -2.84 -8.61
CA PRO A 121 11.17 -3.53 -7.68
C PRO A 121 11.18 -2.82 -6.33
N ILE A 122 10.05 -2.74 -5.68
CA ILE A 122 9.91 -2.11 -4.37
C ILE A 122 9.25 -3.07 -3.38
N ASP A 123 9.58 -2.88 -2.10
CA ASP A 123 8.92 -3.63 -1.04
C ASP A 123 7.45 -3.23 -0.96
N SER A 124 6.58 -4.20 -0.87
CA SER A 124 5.14 -3.98 -0.83
C SER A 124 4.56 -4.36 0.52
N LEU A 125 3.94 -3.40 1.19
CA LEU A 125 3.15 -3.64 2.39
C LEU A 125 1.68 -3.74 1.98
N PHE A 126 1.21 -4.95 1.79
CA PHE A 126 -0.17 -5.21 1.36
C PHE A 126 -1.17 -5.10 2.51
N SER A 127 -0.73 -5.27 3.77
CA SER A 127 -1.65 -5.21 4.90
C SER A 127 -2.37 -3.86 4.97
N PRO A 128 -3.71 -3.85 4.93
CA PRO A 128 -4.48 -2.61 5.10
C PRO A 128 -4.51 -2.13 6.55
N VAL A 129 -4.09 -2.96 7.49
CA VAL A 129 -4.03 -2.64 8.91
C VAL A 129 -2.64 -2.15 9.26
N LYS A 130 -2.54 -0.89 9.72
CA LYS A 130 -1.29 -0.23 10.09
C LYS A 130 -0.85 -0.56 11.50
N LYS A 131 -1.82 -0.50 12.45
CA LYS A 131 -1.54 -0.68 13.88
C LYS A 131 -2.72 -1.34 14.57
N VAL A 132 -2.40 -2.22 15.51
CA VAL A 132 -3.38 -2.84 16.42
C VAL A 132 -2.84 -2.75 17.83
N SER A 133 -3.65 -2.23 18.74
CA SER A 133 -3.42 -2.33 20.18
C SER A 133 -4.63 -2.98 20.83
N TYR A 134 -4.41 -3.71 21.91
CA TYR A 134 -5.50 -4.32 22.65
C TYR A 134 -5.22 -4.31 24.15
N SER A 135 -6.29 -4.29 24.93
CA SER A 135 -6.27 -4.46 26.37
C SER A 135 -7.37 -5.39 26.83
N VAL A 136 -7.08 -6.18 27.83
CA VAL A 136 -8.05 -7.08 28.45
C VAL A 136 -8.29 -6.59 29.88
N SER A 137 -9.54 -6.41 30.25
CA SER A 137 -9.97 -6.02 31.57
C SER A 137 -11.12 -6.89 32.04
N THR A 138 -11.27 -7.03 33.34
CA THR A 138 -12.43 -7.75 33.91
C THR A 138 -13.72 -6.95 33.66
N ALA A 139 -14.75 -7.65 33.24
CA ALA A 139 -16.08 -7.09 33.06
C ALA A 139 -17.04 -7.68 34.10
N ARG A 140 -17.95 -6.84 34.59
CA ARG A 140 -19.00 -7.25 35.52
C ARG A 140 -20.34 -7.22 34.82
N GLU A 141 -20.98 -8.38 34.76
CA GLU A 141 -22.36 -8.49 34.31
C GLU A 141 -23.24 -8.98 35.46
N GLY A 142 -24.05 -8.06 36.02
CA GLY A 142 -24.87 -8.34 37.22
C GLY A 142 -24.00 -8.59 38.47
N LYS A 143 -24.13 -9.76 39.08
CA LYS A 143 -23.37 -10.22 40.25
C LYS A 143 -22.16 -11.08 39.93
N ALA A 144 -21.97 -11.51 38.65
CA ALA A 144 -20.87 -12.32 38.21
C ALA A 144 -19.68 -11.46 37.75
N LEU A 145 -18.47 -11.82 38.17
CA LEU A 145 -17.20 -11.15 37.83
C LEU A 145 -16.35 -11.95 36.83
N ASP A 146 -16.95 -12.97 36.20
CA ASP A 146 -16.21 -14.01 35.48
C ASP A 146 -16.07 -13.74 33.98
N TYR A 147 -16.29 -12.48 33.56
CA TYR A 147 -16.15 -12.10 32.15
C TYR A 147 -14.94 -11.20 31.93
N ASP A 148 -14.26 -11.47 30.83
CA ASP A 148 -13.20 -10.58 30.32
C ASP A 148 -13.75 -9.65 29.25
N LYS A 149 -13.35 -8.39 29.31
CA LYS A 149 -13.61 -7.38 28.29
C LYS A 149 -12.37 -7.18 27.46
N LEU A 150 -12.46 -7.50 26.17
CA LEU A 150 -11.42 -7.19 25.19
C LEU A 150 -11.74 -5.82 24.56
N THR A 151 -10.81 -4.87 24.70
CA THR A 151 -10.84 -3.60 23.99
C THR A 151 -9.73 -3.61 22.94
N MET A 152 -10.09 -3.34 21.69
CA MET A 152 -9.14 -3.28 20.57
C MET A 152 -9.21 -1.90 19.92
N GLU A 153 -8.04 -1.37 19.57
CA GLU A 153 -7.87 -0.19 18.75
C GLU A 153 -7.17 -0.61 17.45
N VAL A 154 -7.82 -0.37 16.33
CA VAL A 154 -7.36 -0.80 15.00
C VAL A 154 -7.25 0.41 14.10
N GLU A 155 -6.04 0.68 13.63
CA GLU A 155 -5.76 1.73 12.65
C GLU A 155 -5.55 1.11 11.27
N THR A 156 -6.30 1.59 10.27
CA THR A 156 -6.23 1.11 8.88
C THR A 156 -5.69 2.20 7.95
N ASN A 157 -5.37 1.82 6.72
CA ASN A 157 -4.99 2.77 5.67
C ASN A 157 -6.20 3.41 4.94
N GLY A 158 -7.43 3.09 5.36
CA GLY A 158 -8.69 3.58 4.76
C GLY A 158 -9.28 2.66 3.68
N SER A 159 -8.55 1.64 3.20
CA SER A 159 -9.09 0.69 2.21
C SER A 159 -10.12 -0.28 2.79
N ILE A 160 -10.11 -0.45 4.10
CA ILE A 160 -11.05 -1.26 4.86
C ILE A 160 -11.42 -0.55 6.16
N SER A 161 -12.65 -0.70 6.63
CA SER A 161 -13.04 -0.22 7.95
C SER A 161 -12.42 -1.07 9.08
N ALA A 162 -12.27 -0.50 10.28
CA ALA A 162 -11.72 -1.24 11.41
C ALA A 162 -12.62 -2.43 11.80
N GLU A 163 -13.93 -2.24 11.75
CA GLU A 163 -14.93 -3.29 12.01
C GLU A 163 -14.82 -4.44 11.02
N ASP A 164 -14.74 -4.13 9.72
CA ASP A 164 -14.61 -5.14 8.67
C ASP A 164 -13.27 -5.88 8.79
N ALA A 165 -12.18 -5.19 9.13
CA ALA A 165 -10.88 -5.82 9.35
C ALA A 165 -10.95 -6.86 10.47
N VAL A 166 -11.62 -6.55 11.57
CA VAL A 166 -11.82 -7.50 12.69
C VAL A 166 -12.72 -8.66 12.25
N ALA A 167 -13.83 -8.37 11.55
CA ALA A 167 -14.77 -9.38 11.08
C ALA A 167 -14.12 -10.37 10.10
N TYR A 168 -13.34 -9.89 9.12
CA TYR A 168 -12.58 -10.74 8.20
C TYR A 168 -11.54 -11.59 8.92
N SER A 169 -10.86 -11.02 9.91
CA SER A 169 -9.88 -11.78 10.71
C SER A 169 -10.53 -12.89 11.50
N ALA A 170 -11.70 -12.63 12.09
CA ALA A 170 -12.46 -13.63 12.81
C ALA A 170 -12.92 -14.77 11.87
N ARG A 171 -13.35 -14.44 10.65
CA ARG A 171 -13.73 -15.43 9.63
C ARG A 171 -12.57 -16.30 9.20
N ILE A 172 -11.39 -15.73 8.96
CA ILE A 172 -10.17 -16.49 8.65
C ILE A 172 -9.86 -17.49 9.78
N PHE A 173 -10.03 -17.05 11.04
CA PHE A 173 -9.82 -17.90 12.21
C PHE A 173 -10.82 -19.06 12.28
N GLN A 174 -12.08 -18.78 11.99
CA GLN A 174 -13.15 -19.78 11.93
C GLN A 174 -12.86 -20.82 10.84
N ASP A 175 -12.52 -20.38 9.63
CA ASP A 175 -12.22 -21.28 8.51
C ASP A 175 -11.02 -22.18 8.82
N LEU A 176 -9.96 -21.64 9.42
CA LEU A 176 -8.79 -22.44 9.84
C LEU A 176 -9.12 -23.45 10.93
N SER A 177 -10.01 -23.11 11.87
CA SER A 177 -10.39 -24.04 12.96
C SER A 177 -11.25 -25.21 12.44
N LEU A 178 -12.02 -25.02 11.38
CA LEU A 178 -12.84 -26.07 10.78
C LEU A 178 -12.04 -27.10 9.98
N ILE A 179 -10.85 -26.74 9.48
CA ILE A 179 -9.97 -27.64 8.73
C ILE A 179 -9.37 -28.73 9.65
N HIS A 180 -9.28 -28.46 10.95
CA HIS A 180 -8.71 -29.39 11.93
C HIS A 180 -9.73 -30.32 12.63
N ILE A 181 -11.00 -30.23 12.27
CA ILE A 181 -12.07 -31.11 12.74
C ILE A 181 -12.37 -32.20 11.70
#